data_d7e71e21014ccde4beb59f82748b2f73
#
_entry.id   d7e71e21014ccde4beb59f82748b2f73
#
_cell.length_a   1.000
_cell.length_b   1.000
_cell.length_c   1.000
_cell.angle_alpha   90.00
_cell.angle_beta   90.00
_cell.angle_gamma   90.00
#
_symmetry.space_group_name_H-M   'P 1'
#
loop_
_entity.id
_entity.type
_entity.pdbx_description
1 polymer ?
#
loop_
_entity_poly.entity_id
_entity_poly.type
_entity_poly.pdbx_seq_one_letter_code
_entity_poly.pdbx_strand_id
1 'polypeptide(L)'
;MTTFTARTLTAAAAFAAFGAPALAQDVNVYSSRHYESDDALYAQFTEETGITVNRIEAKADELIARLEAEGDNSPADVLITVDVGRMDRAEKAGLLQAYDSDTIEERIPERFQHPEDLWFGISQRARIIFYAKDRVDNPPQSYEELADPTWKGKICIRSSSNIYNQSLLASIIETHGEEAAKDWAAGVLDNMARAPQGGDTDQLRGLVSGECDIAVSNHYYYVRGYAGQVDGLTEGVDNIGWVWPNQDGRGTHVNLTTAAITAHAPNAENAQKLLEFLVSDAAQTLLAEGNHEYPAVDGVEGTETTDRLGTFKGDETTPTAAFSRNAAKAQAIFNEVGWD
;
A
#
# COMPACT_ATOMS: atom_id res chain seq x y z
N MET A 1 88.16 -33.06 25.40
CA MET A 1 87.12 -33.38 24.39
C MET A 1 85.76 -32.96 24.96
N THR A 2 85.31 -31.79 24.66
CA THR A 2 84.08 -31.18 25.20
C THR A 2 83.08 -31.04 24.09
N THR A 3 82.03 -31.80 24.17
CA THR A 3 80.93 -31.82 23.15
C THR A 3 79.88 -30.73 23.47
N PHE A 4 79.75 -29.77 22.60
CA PHE A 4 78.66 -28.77 22.62
C PHE A 4 77.39 -29.33 21.98
N THR A 5 76.29 -29.40 22.72
CA THR A 5 74.97 -29.73 22.22
C THR A 5 74.23 -28.43 21.93
N ALA A 6 73.91 -28.21 20.62
CA ALA A 6 73.10 -27.10 20.23
C ALA A 6 71.59 -27.40 20.47
N ARG A 7 70.91 -26.53 21.22
CA ARG A 7 69.46 -26.54 21.38
C ARG A 7 68.81 -25.63 20.33
N THR A 8 68.04 -26.23 19.45
CA THR A 8 67.18 -25.53 18.47
C THR A 8 65.90 -25.05 19.19
N LEU A 9 65.70 -23.73 19.26
CA LEU A 9 64.41 -23.14 19.69
C LEU A 9 63.50 -23.03 18.45
N THR A 10 62.40 -23.76 18.50
CA THR A 10 61.32 -23.62 17.50
C THR A 10 60.35 -22.51 17.99
N ALA A 11 60.34 -21.38 17.33
CA ALA A 11 59.37 -20.31 17.58
C ALA A 11 58.05 -20.66 16.90
N ALA A 12 57.00 -20.95 17.67
CA ALA A 12 55.64 -21.09 17.17
C ALA A 12 55.03 -19.68 16.99
N ALA A 13 54.83 -19.27 15.74
CA ALA A 13 54.11 -18.08 15.39
C ALA A 13 52.59 -18.34 15.58
N ALA A 14 51.98 -17.78 16.61
CA ALA A 14 50.52 -17.74 16.76
C ALA A 14 49.94 -16.71 15.80
N PHE A 15 49.27 -17.16 14.75
CA PHE A 15 48.40 -16.31 13.93
C PHE A 15 47.17 -15.96 14.76
N ALA A 16 47.12 -14.75 15.28
CA ALA A 16 45.89 -14.15 15.79
C ALA A 16 45.02 -13.80 14.56
N ALA A 17 43.98 -14.61 14.28
CA ALA A 17 42.96 -14.24 13.38
C ALA A 17 42.19 -13.04 14.00
N PHE A 18 42.48 -11.84 13.53
CA PHE A 18 41.61 -10.70 13.76
C PHE A 18 40.33 -10.98 12.97
N GLY A 19 39.30 -11.45 13.69
CA GLY A 19 37.91 -11.41 13.16
C GLY A 19 37.62 -9.96 12.86
N ALA A 20 37.40 -9.65 11.59
CA ALA A 20 36.78 -8.38 11.22
C ALA A 20 35.48 -8.23 12.03
N PRO A 21 35.20 -7.05 12.63
CA PRO A 21 33.89 -6.84 13.23
C PRO A 21 32.85 -7.15 12.14
N ALA A 22 31.97 -8.10 12.41
CA ALA A 22 30.76 -8.25 11.58
C ALA A 22 30.07 -6.89 11.70
N LEU A 23 30.06 -6.12 10.62
CA LEU A 23 29.22 -4.94 10.53
C LEU A 23 27.81 -5.42 10.85
N ALA A 24 27.15 -4.76 11.78
CA ALA A 24 25.75 -5.05 12.06
C ALA A 24 25.00 -4.99 10.72
N GLN A 25 24.45 -6.13 10.31
CA GLN A 25 23.71 -6.21 9.05
C GLN A 25 22.29 -5.79 9.37
N ASP A 26 22.05 -4.50 9.39
CA ASP A 26 20.74 -3.91 9.65
C ASP A 26 20.20 -3.25 8.39
N VAL A 27 18.88 -3.15 8.31
CA VAL A 27 18.16 -2.31 7.37
C VAL A 27 17.09 -1.52 8.11
N ASN A 28 17.05 -0.20 7.93
CA ASN A 28 16.13 0.69 8.62
C ASN A 28 14.98 1.07 7.70
N VAL A 29 13.76 0.70 8.09
CA VAL A 29 12.55 0.89 7.30
C VAL A 29 11.67 1.96 7.92
N TYR A 30 11.36 3.00 7.15
CA TYR A 30 10.30 3.96 7.46
C TYR A 30 9.03 3.49 6.78
N SER A 31 8.03 3.06 7.55
CA SER A 31 6.83 2.43 7.03
C SER A 31 5.55 3.15 7.47
N SER A 32 4.69 3.46 6.51
CA SER A 32 3.32 3.86 6.83
C SER A 32 2.35 2.67 6.93
N ARG A 33 2.84 1.45 6.76
CA ARG A 33 2.15 0.24 7.19
C ARG A 33 2.36 0.07 8.70
N HIS A 34 1.34 -0.43 9.37
CA HIS A 34 1.35 -0.61 10.83
C HIS A 34 0.55 -1.87 11.20
N TYR A 35 0.79 -2.95 10.45
CA TYR A 35 0.10 -4.22 10.65
C TYR A 35 0.99 -5.17 11.44
N GLU A 36 0.43 -5.80 12.48
CA GLU A 36 1.14 -6.82 13.28
C GLU A 36 1.62 -8.00 12.40
N SER A 37 0.91 -8.26 11.30
CA SER A 37 1.32 -9.28 10.32
C SER A 37 2.65 -8.99 9.64
N ASP A 38 3.08 -7.72 9.57
CA ASP A 38 4.37 -7.36 8.99
C ASP A 38 5.56 -7.85 9.85
N ASP A 39 5.32 -8.22 11.12
CA ASP A 39 6.34 -8.83 11.99
C ASP A 39 6.82 -10.17 11.42
N ALA A 40 5.90 -11.01 10.93
CA ALA A 40 6.24 -12.29 10.32
C ALA A 40 7.05 -12.11 9.02
N LEU A 41 6.69 -11.11 8.21
CA LEU A 41 7.39 -10.76 6.97
C LEU A 41 8.86 -10.42 7.23
N TYR A 42 9.12 -9.52 8.17
CA TYR A 42 10.47 -9.10 8.49
C TYR A 42 11.26 -10.14 9.28
N ALA A 43 10.60 -10.98 10.09
CA ALA A 43 11.24 -12.10 10.77
C ALA A 43 11.74 -13.13 9.75
N GLN A 44 10.97 -13.45 8.71
CA GLN A 44 11.40 -14.37 7.66
C GLN A 44 12.58 -13.80 6.87
N PHE A 45 12.57 -12.52 6.50
CA PHE A 45 13.71 -11.88 5.87
C PHE A 45 14.99 -12.00 6.72
N THR A 46 14.86 -11.75 8.02
CA THR A 46 15.99 -11.87 8.96
C THR A 46 16.48 -13.30 9.07
N GLU A 47 15.59 -14.29 9.09
CA GLU A 47 15.96 -15.72 9.14
C GLU A 47 16.73 -16.14 7.87
N GLU A 48 16.28 -15.68 6.70
CA GLU A 48 16.89 -16.06 5.42
C GLU A 48 18.24 -15.36 5.15
N THR A 49 18.38 -14.11 5.60
CA THR A 49 19.53 -13.26 5.22
C THR A 49 20.51 -12.97 6.38
N GLY A 50 20.07 -13.10 7.62
CA GLY A 50 20.78 -12.63 8.80
C GLY A 50 20.75 -11.10 8.97
N ILE A 51 19.99 -10.37 8.15
CA ILE A 51 19.86 -8.91 8.23
C ILE A 51 18.68 -8.55 9.14
N THR A 52 18.93 -7.73 10.15
CA THR A 52 17.88 -7.27 11.07
C THR A 52 17.10 -6.11 10.45
N VAL A 53 15.79 -6.14 10.53
CA VAL A 53 14.93 -5.03 10.10
C VAL A 53 14.55 -4.17 11.31
N ASN A 54 14.98 -2.91 11.30
CA ASN A 54 14.56 -1.90 12.27
C ASN A 54 13.47 -1.04 11.67
N ARG A 55 12.31 -0.93 12.33
CA ARG A 55 11.16 -0.19 11.79
C ARG A 55 10.87 1.08 12.57
N ILE A 56 10.51 2.13 11.84
CA ILE A 56 9.82 3.31 12.36
C ILE A 56 8.49 3.42 11.63
N GLU A 57 7.40 3.31 12.38
CA GLU A 57 6.05 3.36 11.86
C GLU A 57 5.40 4.69 12.23
N ALA A 58 4.91 5.40 11.21
CA ALA A 58 4.16 6.66 11.37
C ALA A 58 3.30 6.91 10.13
N LYS A 59 2.55 8.01 10.12
CA LYS A 59 1.84 8.44 8.91
C LYS A 59 2.84 8.80 7.82
N ALA A 60 2.52 8.48 6.56
CA ALA A 60 3.44 8.72 5.44
C ALA A 60 3.92 10.17 5.36
N ASP A 61 3.04 11.15 5.61
CA ASP A 61 3.41 12.56 5.58
C ASP A 61 4.42 12.93 6.67
N GLU A 62 4.32 12.31 7.84
CA GLU A 62 5.26 12.49 8.95
C GLU A 62 6.62 11.87 8.61
N LEU A 63 6.63 10.69 7.95
CA LEU A 63 7.84 10.03 7.51
C LEU A 63 8.56 10.79 6.42
N ILE A 64 7.82 11.32 5.44
CA ILE A 64 8.38 12.16 4.37
C ILE A 64 8.99 13.44 4.95
N ALA A 65 8.26 14.16 5.81
CA ALA A 65 8.78 15.36 6.48
C ALA A 65 10.01 15.05 7.35
N ARG A 66 10.06 13.87 7.95
CA ARG A 66 11.21 13.41 8.72
C ARG A 66 12.42 13.16 7.83
N LEU A 67 12.26 12.46 6.69
CA LEU A 67 13.32 12.27 5.71
C LEU A 67 13.88 13.60 5.20
N GLU A 68 13.01 14.58 4.88
CA GLU A 68 13.42 15.94 4.48
C GLU A 68 14.24 16.63 5.58
N ALA A 69 13.81 16.53 6.85
CA ALA A 69 14.49 17.15 7.97
C ALA A 69 15.84 16.50 8.32
N GLU A 70 15.95 15.20 8.16
CA GLU A 70 17.17 14.42 8.41
C GLU A 70 18.20 14.60 7.28
N GLY A 71 17.73 14.81 6.03
CA GLY A 71 18.58 15.01 4.85
C GLY A 71 19.63 13.91 4.69
N ASP A 72 20.88 14.28 4.43
CA ASP A 72 22.02 13.37 4.23
C ASP A 72 22.36 12.53 5.48
N ASN A 73 21.80 12.85 6.64
CA ASN A 73 22.02 12.12 7.89
C ASN A 73 20.87 11.18 8.25
N SER A 74 19.89 11.00 7.34
CA SER A 74 18.80 10.07 7.58
C SER A 74 19.32 8.65 7.81
N PRO A 75 18.89 7.97 8.88
CA PRO A 75 19.22 6.56 9.08
C PRO A 75 18.35 5.62 8.24
N ALA A 76 17.32 6.13 7.55
CA ALA A 76 16.39 5.30 6.80
C ALA A 76 17.02 4.76 5.52
N ASP A 77 16.87 3.45 5.29
CA ASP A 77 17.31 2.78 4.08
C ASP A 77 16.15 2.56 3.11
N VAL A 78 14.96 2.24 3.64
CA VAL A 78 13.77 1.94 2.85
C VAL A 78 12.60 2.81 3.31
N LEU A 79 11.84 3.33 2.36
CA LEU A 79 10.55 3.97 2.58
C LEU A 79 9.44 3.07 2.04
N ILE A 80 8.43 2.76 2.87
CA ILE A 80 7.22 2.04 2.46
C ILE A 80 6.01 2.94 2.69
N THR A 81 5.24 3.20 1.63
CA THR A 81 4.01 4.01 1.74
C THR A 81 2.79 3.26 1.25
N VAL A 82 1.66 3.53 1.88
CA VAL A 82 0.35 3.10 1.39
C VAL A 82 -0.24 4.21 0.52
N ASP A 83 -0.46 3.91 -0.76
CA ASP A 83 -0.89 4.83 -1.81
C ASP A 83 0.27 5.50 -2.58
N VAL A 84 0.27 5.28 -3.90
CA VAL A 84 1.28 5.81 -4.84
C VAL A 84 1.42 7.33 -4.76
N GLY A 85 0.31 8.07 -4.52
CA GLY A 85 0.36 9.52 -4.42
C GLY A 85 1.25 10.06 -3.28
N ARG A 86 1.55 9.23 -2.27
CA ARG A 86 2.49 9.57 -1.21
C ARG A 86 3.93 9.28 -1.61
N MET A 87 4.15 8.17 -2.30
CA MET A 87 5.49 7.84 -2.81
C MET A 87 5.97 8.89 -3.82
N ASP A 88 5.10 9.34 -4.73
CA ASP A 88 5.41 10.41 -5.66
C ASP A 88 5.79 11.75 -4.97
N ARG A 89 5.21 12.04 -3.78
CA ARG A 89 5.66 13.21 -3.01
C ARG A 89 7.09 13.07 -2.51
N ALA A 90 7.47 11.89 -2.06
CA ALA A 90 8.85 11.59 -1.67
C ALA A 90 9.79 11.69 -2.88
N GLU A 91 9.37 11.19 -4.04
CA GLU A 91 10.10 11.32 -5.30
C GLU A 91 10.32 12.78 -5.69
N LYS A 92 9.25 13.61 -5.73
CA LYS A 92 9.34 15.04 -6.06
C LYS A 92 10.19 15.84 -5.09
N ALA A 93 10.30 15.40 -3.84
CA ALA A 93 11.19 15.97 -2.85
C ALA A 93 12.65 15.49 -3.00
N GLY A 94 12.95 14.60 -3.95
CA GLY A 94 14.30 14.06 -4.17
C GLY A 94 14.77 13.11 -3.07
N LEU A 95 13.85 12.43 -2.38
CA LEU A 95 14.14 11.59 -1.22
C LEU A 95 14.38 10.12 -1.58
N LEU A 96 14.38 9.77 -2.87
CA LEU A 96 14.51 8.41 -3.37
C LEU A 96 15.73 8.28 -4.27
N GLN A 97 16.28 7.06 -4.34
CA GLN A 97 17.27 6.68 -5.33
C GLN A 97 16.80 5.44 -6.11
N ALA A 98 17.28 5.30 -7.34
CA ALA A 98 16.95 4.14 -8.16
C ALA A 98 17.54 2.85 -7.56
N TYR A 99 16.77 1.77 -7.62
CA TYR A 99 17.28 0.41 -7.43
C TYR A 99 17.81 -0.12 -8.75
N ASP A 100 18.66 -1.17 -8.70
CA ASP A 100 19.18 -1.88 -9.86
C ASP A 100 19.00 -3.39 -9.59
N SER A 101 17.87 -3.97 -10.06
CA SER A 101 17.50 -5.34 -9.77
C SER A 101 16.64 -5.98 -10.85
N ASP A 102 17.29 -6.84 -11.65
CA ASP A 102 16.61 -7.70 -12.62
C ASP A 102 15.47 -8.50 -11.95
N THR A 103 15.65 -8.92 -10.70
CA THR A 103 14.63 -9.68 -9.94
C THR A 103 13.33 -8.88 -9.76
N ILE A 104 13.43 -7.60 -9.43
CA ILE A 104 12.24 -6.75 -9.25
C ILE A 104 11.61 -6.47 -10.61
N GLU A 105 12.40 -6.12 -11.61
CA GLU A 105 11.94 -5.83 -12.97
C GLU A 105 11.20 -7.00 -13.61
N GLU A 106 11.70 -8.23 -13.44
CA GLU A 106 11.09 -9.43 -14.00
C GLU A 106 9.80 -9.85 -13.26
N ARG A 107 9.72 -9.59 -11.95
CA ARG A 107 8.61 -10.11 -11.13
C ARG A 107 7.44 -9.17 -11.00
N ILE A 108 7.68 -7.86 -11.00
CA ILE A 108 6.63 -6.85 -10.86
C ILE A 108 6.15 -6.43 -12.26
N PRO A 109 4.85 -6.44 -12.55
CA PRO A 109 4.32 -5.90 -13.80
C PRO A 109 4.77 -4.44 -14.01
N GLU A 110 5.16 -4.08 -15.25
CA GLU A 110 5.66 -2.75 -15.62
C GLU A 110 4.73 -1.60 -15.12
N ARG A 111 3.40 -1.83 -15.15
CA ARG A 111 2.41 -0.86 -14.65
C ARG A 111 2.50 -0.56 -13.16
N PHE A 112 3.22 -1.38 -12.39
CA PHE A 112 3.44 -1.23 -10.95
C PHE A 112 4.86 -0.80 -10.60
N GLN A 113 5.67 -0.49 -11.59
CA GLN A 113 7.03 0.01 -11.46
C GLN A 113 7.11 1.48 -11.85
N HIS A 114 8.04 2.20 -11.23
CA HIS A 114 8.41 3.53 -11.67
C HIS A 114 9.30 3.43 -12.93
N PRO A 115 9.09 4.28 -13.97
CA PRO A 115 9.85 4.18 -15.22
C PRO A 115 11.36 4.44 -15.08
N GLU A 116 11.80 5.02 -13.96
CA GLU A 116 13.21 5.29 -13.62
C GLU A 116 13.64 4.50 -12.37
N ASP A 117 12.98 3.40 -12.04
CA ASP A 117 13.29 2.44 -10.98
C ASP A 117 13.38 3.03 -9.57
N LEU A 118 12.67 4.15 -9.33
CA LEU A 118 12.68 4.82 -8.02
C LEU A 118 11.82 4.12 -6.97
N TRP A 119 10.77 3.40 -7.39
CA TRP A 119 9.86 2.66 -6.52
C TRP A 119 9.07 1.62 -7.30
N PHE A 120 8.47 0.66 -6.60
CA PHE A 120 7.53 -0.30 -7.16
C PHE A 120 6.43 -0.68 -6.16
N GLY A 121 5.36 -1.29 -6.67
CA GLY A 121 4.26 -1.80 -5.88
C GLY A 121 4.59 -3.14 -5.25
N ILE A 122 4.32 -3.29 -3.95
CA ILE A 122 4.50 -4.55 -3.22
C ILE A 122 3.18 -5.25 -2.86
N SER A 123 2.06 -4.54 -2.95
CA SER A 123 0.71 -5.11 -2.84
C SER A 123 -0.31 -4.20 -3.52
N GLN A 124 -1.46 -4.77 -3.88
CA GLN A 124 -2.54 -4.08 -4.55
C GLN A 124 -3.76 -3.96 -3.65
N ARG A 125 -4.47 -2.84 -3.75
CA ARG A 125 -5.76 -2.63 -3.12
C ARG A 125 -6.76 -2.05 -4.10
N ALA A 126 -7.93 -2.64 -4.17
CA ALA A 126 -9.02 -2.16 -4.99
C ALA A 126 -10.02 -1.39 -4.12
N ARG A 127 -10.48 -0.24 -4.61
CA ARG A 127 -11.55 0.53 -3.99
C ARG A 127 -12.86 0.17 -4.66
N ILE A 128 -13.78 -0.43 -3.93
CA ILE A 128 -14.97 -1.06 -4.52
C ILE A 128 -16.26 -0.53 -3.89
N ILE A 129 -17.37 -0.84 -4.54
CA ILE A 129 -18.71 -0.46 -4.08
C ILE A 129 -19.30 -1.65 -3.33
N PHE A 130 -19.74 -1.39 -2.11
CA PHE A 130 -20.50 -2.32 -1.29
C PHE A 130 -21.95 -1.88 -1.17
N TYR A 131 -22.85 -2.83 -0.98
CA TYR A 131 -24.28 -2.55 -0.83
C TYR A 131 -24.96 -3.52 0.14
N ALA A 132 -26.06 -3.08 0.73
CA ALA A 132 -26.91 -3.92 1.58
C ALA A 132 -27.84 -4.77 0.72
N LYS A 133 -27.66 -6.10 0.71
CA LYS A 133 -28.40 -7.05 -0.13
C LYS A 133 -29.91 -7.05 0.12
N ASP A 134 -30.33 -6.74 1.34
CA ASP A 134 -31.73 -6.70 1.75
C ASP A 134 -32.46 -5.40 1.34
N ARG A 135 -31.70 -4.38 0.87
CA ARG A 135 -32.24 -3.07 0.54
C ARG A 135 -31.96 -2.60 -0.90
N VAL A 136 -31.02 -3.24 -1.57
CA VAL A 136 -30.57 -2.84 -2.91
C VAL A 136 -30.57 -4.03 -3.86
N ASP A 137 -31.54 -4.05 -4.78
CA ASP A 137 -31.65 -5.09 -5.82
C ASP A 137 -30.70 -4.85 -7.01
N ASN A 138 -30.50 -3.57 -7.38
CA ASN A 138 -29.69 -3.16 -8.52
C ASN A 138 -28.65 -2.12 -8.08
N PRO A 139 -27.50 -2.55 -7.55
CA PRO A 139 -26.45 -1.63 -7.09
C PRO A 139 -25.76 -0.91 -8.26
N PRO A 140 -25.13 0.26 -8.00
CA PRO A 140 -24.37 0.99 -9.02
C PRO A 140 -23.22 0.13 -9.54
N GLN A 141 -23.04 0.10 -10.87
CA GLN A 141 -22.04 -0.73 -11.57
C GLN A 141 -20.75 0.04 -11.89
N SER A 142 -20.76 1.35 -11.72
CA SER A 142 -19.62 2.22 -11.97
C SER A 142 -19.46 3.26 -10.85
N TYR A 143 -18.28 3.89 -10.76
CA TYR A 143 -18.12 5.03 -9.85
C TYR A 143 -18.98 6.20 -10.29
N GLU A 144 -19.15 6.37 -11.59
CA GLU A 144 -19.93 7.45 -12.20
C GLU A 144 -21.39 7.38 -11.74
N GLU A 145 -21.96 6.19 -11.64
CA GLU A 145 -23.34 5.97 -11.16
C GLU A 145 -23.57 6.35 -9.69
N LEU A 146 -22.52 6.48 -8.88
CA LEU A 146 -22.66 6.95 -7.49
C LEU A 146 -23.21 8.38 -7.42
N ALA A 147 -23.05 9.18 -8.47
CA ALA A 147 -23.57 10.54 -8.55
C ALA A 147 -25.04 10.60 -9.01
N ASP A 148 -25.64 9.47 -9.41
CA ASP A 148 -27.06 9.44 -9.85
C ASP A 148 -27.99 9.78 -8.66
N PRO A 149 -28.98 10.69 -8.85
CA PRO A 149 -29.93 11.06 -7.80
C PRO A 149 -30.76 9.91 -7.20
N THR A 150 -30.80 8.73 -7.84
CA THR A 150 -31.42 7.51 -7.31
C THR A 150 -30.81 7.11 -5.95
N TRP A 151 -29.56 7.48 -5.70
CA TRP A 151 -28.83 7.18 -4.47
C TRP A 151 -28.95 8.25 -3.40
N LYS A 152 -29.83 9.24 -3.56
CA LYS A 152 -29.96 10.35 -2.61
C LYS A 152 -30.22 9.85 -1.18
N GLY A 153 -29.33 10.26 -0.26
CA GLY A 153 -29.41 9.90 1.15
C GLY A 153 -29.06 8.44 1.45
N LYS A 154 -28.31 7.76 0.56
CA LYS A 154 -28.03 6.32 0.67
C LYS A 154 -26.55 5.96 0.74
N ILE A 155 -25.63 6.88 0.46
CA ILE A 155 -24.21 6.57 0.34
C ILE A 155 -23.47 6.90 1.63
N CYS A 156 -22.67 5.93 2.11
CA CYS A 156 -21.62 6.14 3.10
C CYS A 156 -20.24 6.13 2.40
N ILE A 157 -19.53 7.22 2.52
CA ILE A 157 -18.14 7.36 2.04
C ILE A 157 -17.39 8.25 3.03
N ARG A 158 -16.08 8.05 3.16
CA ARG A 158 -15.27 8.77 4.14
C ARG A 158 -14.88 10.17 3.68
N SER A 159 -14.24 10.93 4.58
CA SER A 159 -13.77 12.31 4.36
C SER A 159 -12.92 12.47 3.09
N SER A 160 -13.01 13.65 2.48
CA SER A 160 -12.19 14.11 1.37
C SER A 160 -10.71 14.22 1.71
N SER A 161 -10.37 14.45 2.98
CA SER A 161 -8.98 14.50 3.45
C SER A 161 -8.26 13.15 3.38
N ASN A 162 -9.01 12.07 3.15
CA ASN A 162 -8.44 10.75 3.05
C ASN A 162 -7.85 10.51 1.66
N ILE A 163 -6.61 10.00 1.63
CA ILE A 163 -5.86 9.76 0.40
C ILE A 163 -6.59 8.82 -0.58
N TYR A 164 -7.36 7.84 -0.11
CA TYR A 164 -8.07 6.90 -1.00
C TYR A 164 -9.18 7.60 -1.80
N ASN A 165 -9.88 8.58 -1.21
CA ASN A 165 -10.84 9.39 -1.94
C ASN A 165 -10.15 10.38 -2.88
N GLN A 166 -9.02 10.96 -2.45
CA GLN A 166 -8.22 11.84 -3.30
C GLN A 166 -7.72 11.10 -4.54
N SER A 167 -7.18 9.88 -4.38
CA SER A 167 -6.72 9.05 -5.49
C SER A 167 -7.85 8.60 -6.41
N LEU A 168 -9.02 8.25 -5.85
CA LEU A 168 -10.20 7.92 -6.66
C LEU A 168 -10.65 9.14 -7.48
N LEU A 169 -10.80 10.32 -6.87
CA LEU A 169 -11.19 11.52 -7.60
C LEU A 169 -10.11 11.92 -8.62
N ALA A 170 -8.83 11.77 -8.29
CA ALA A 170 -7.73 11.99 -9.22
C ALA A 170 -7.81 11.09 -10.46
N SER A 171 -8.25 9.83 -10.29
CA SER A 171 -8.49 8.91 -11.42
C SER A 171 -9.69 9.35 -12.27
N ILE A 172 -10.73 9.89 -11.66
CA ILE A 172 -11.91 10.43 -12.38
C ILE A 172 -11.52 11.71 -13.15
N ILE A 173 -10.72 12.59 -12.56
CA ILE A 173 -10.15 13.77 -13.26
C ILE A 173 -9.37 13.34 -14.50
N GLU A 174 -8.52 12.32 -14.37
CA GLU A 174 -7.70 11.82 -15.48
C GLU A 174 -8.56 11.29 -16.62
N THR A 175 -9.63 10.58 -16.29
CA THR A 175 -10.48 9.91 -17.27
C THR A 175 -11.49 10.85 -17.92
N HIS A 176 -12.09 11.76 -17.16
CA HIS A 176 -13.25 12.56 -17.57
C HIS A 176 -13.00 14.09 -17.57
N GLY A 177 -11.86 14.54 -17.02
CA GLY A 177 -11.56 15.96 -16.84
C GLY A 177 -12.13 16.56 -15.55
N GLU A 178 -11.70 17.80 -15.25
CA GLU A 178 -11.97 18.46 -13.97
C GLU A 178 -13.45 18.80 -13.77
N GLU A 179 -14.15 19.28 -14.81
CA GLU A 179 -15.58 19.66 -14.71
C GLU A 179 -16.45 18.44 -14.41
N ALA A 180 -16.26 17.33 -15.15
CA ALA A 180 -17.02 16.11 -14.92
C ALA A 180 -16.70 15.49 -13.54
N ALA A 181 -15.46 15.58 -13.10
CA ALA A 181 -15.04 15.14 -11.76
C ALA A 181 -15.68 15.99 -10.65
N LYS A 182 -15.84 17.29 -10.87
CA LYS A 182 -16.54 18.19 -9.95
C LYS A 182 -18.02 17.88 -9.86
N ASP A 183 -18.69 17.68 -11.02
CA ASP A 183 -20.10 17.28 -11.06
C ASP A 183 -20.31 15.94 -10.35
N TRP A 184 -19.41 14.99 -10.55
CA TRP A 184 -19.43 13.71 -9.85
C TRP A 184 -19.29 13.89 -8.33
N ALA A 185 -18.31 14.67 -7.87
CA ALA A 185 -18.08 14.88 -6.45
C ALA A 185 -19.29 15.57 -5.79
N ALA A 186 -19.91 16.55 -6.45
CA ALA A 186 -21.12 17.21 -5.98
C ALA A 186 -22.31 16.23 -5.91
N GLY A 187 -22.50 15.40 -6.95
CA GLY A 187 -23.56 14.40 -6.97
C GLY A 187 -23.41 13.33 -5.88
N VAL A 188 -22.19 12.83 -5.66
CA VAL A 188 -21.93 11.89 -4.54
C VAL A 188 -22.19 12.55 -3.19
N LEU A 189 -21.77 13.80 -2.99
CA LEU A 189 -22.03 14.55 -1.76
C LEU A 189 -23.54 14.68 -1.50
N ASP A 190 -24.33 15.04 -2.52
CA ASP A 190 -25.79 15.13 -2.43
C ASP A 190 -26.47 13.80 -2.10
N ASN A 191 -25.82 12.69 -2.45
CA ASN A 191 -26.27 11.33 -2.24
C ASN A 191 -25.85 10.72 -0.91
N MET A 192 -25.01 11.41 -0.11
CA MET A 192 -24.57 10.90 1.19
C MET A 192 -25.73 10.75 2.16
N ALA A 193 -25.76 9.64 2.87
CA ALA A 193 -26.71 9.36 3.96
C ALA A 193 -26.40 10.20 5.21
N ARG A 194 -25.15 10.56 5.41
CA ARG A 194 -24.64 11.35 6.51
C ARG A 194 -23.38 12.12 6.13
N ALA A 195 -23.00 13.10 6.93
CA ALA A 195 -21.69 13.73 6.80
C ALA A 195 -20.56 12.67 6.88
N PRO A 196 -19.47 12.82 6.11
CA PRO A 196 -18.34 11.91 6.14
C PRO A 196 -17.78 11.74 7.56
N GLN A 197 -17.56 10.50 7.99
CA GLN A 197 -16.98 10.22 9.30
C GLN A 197 -16.28 8.86 9.30
N GLY A 198 -15.30 8.70 10.19
CA GLY A 198 -14.60 7.44 10.43
C GLY A 198 -13.76 6.95 9.25
N GLY A 199 -13.36 5.68 9.32
CA GLY A 199 -12.59 4.98 8.31
C GLY A 199 -13.46 4.15 7.35
N ASP A 200 -12.82 3.38 6.47
CA ASP A 200 -13.52 2.49 5.53
C ASP A 200 -14.36 1.42 6.26
N THR A 201 -13.87 0.90 7.39
CA THR A 201 -14.65 -0.01 8.25
C THR A 201 -15.96 0.61 8.72
N ASP A 202 -15.97 1.92 9.05
CA ASP A 202 -17.18 2.59 9.54
C ASP A 202 -18.20 2.83 8.43
N GLN A 203 -17.75 2.89 7.16
CA GLN A 203 -18.67 2.93 6.02
C GLN A 203 -19.37 1.57 5.88
N LEU A 204 -18.65 0.45 6.01
CA LEU A 204 -19.23 -0.89 5.99
C LEU A 204 -20.15 -1.16 7.19
N ARG A 205 -19.81 -0.67 8.39
CA ARG A 205 -20.69 -0.72 9.55
C ARG A 205 -21.98 0.05 9.31
N GLY A 206 -21.94 1.14 8.53
CA GLY A 206 -23.13 1.88 8.10
C GLY A 206 -24.12 1.03 7.30
N LEU A 207 -23.63 0.08 6.48
CA LEU A 207 -24.47 -0.90 5.79
C LEU A 207 -25.14 -1.86 6.79
N VAL A 208 -24.37 -2.37 7.76
CA VAL A 208 -24.87 -3.32 8.78
C VAL A 208 -25.91 -2.66 9.66
N SER A 209 -25.69 -1.42 10.08
CA SER A 209 -26.61 -0.67 10.94
C SER A 209 -27.87 -0.15 10.23
N GLY A 210 -27.89 -0.16 8.90
CA GLY A 210 -28.98 0.43 8.10
C GLY A 210 -28.89 1.96 7.98
N GLU A 211 -27.76 2.56 8.32
CA GLU A 211 -27.53 4.00 8.16
C GLU A 211 -27.39 4.39 6.67
N CYS A 212 -26.82 3.49 5.86
CA CYS A 212 -26.70 3.67 4.42
C CYS A 212 -26.95 2.34 3.67
N ASP A 213 -27.26 2.45 2.39
CA ASP A 213 -27.53 1.33 1.51
C ASP A 213 -26.34 0.98 0.62
N ILE A 214 -25.49 1.97 0.33
CA ILE A 214 -24.28 1.88 -0.48
C ILE A 214 -23.08 2.38 0.35
N ALA A 215 -21.93 1.74 0.20
CA ALA A 215 -20.68 2.22 0.79
C ALA A 215 -19.52 2.09 -0.21
N VAL A 216 -18.55 2.99 -0.13
CA VAL A 216 -17.29 2.90 -0.88
C VAL A 216 -16.15 2.63 0.11
N SER A 217 -15.45 1.52 -0.11
CA SER A 217 -14.37 1.07 0.77
C SER A 217 -13.32 0.30 -0.01
N ASN A 218 -12.11 0.20 0.52
CA ASN A 218 -11.15 -0.75 -0.01
C ASN A 218 -11.59 -2.17 0.35
N HIS A 219 -11.32 -3.12 -0.55
CA HIS A 219 -11.81 -4.50 -0.45
C HIS A 219 -11.43 -5.21 0.85
N TYR A 220 -10.19 -5.04 1.31
CA TYR A 220 -9.65 -5.76 2.47
C TYR A 220 -10.36 -5.43 3.80
N TYR A 221 -11.02 -4.29 3.91
CA TYR A 221 -11.83 -3.98 5.10
C TYR A 221 -13.07 -4.90 5.21
N TYR A 222 -13.70 -5.21 4.07
CA TYR A 222 -14.78 -6.19 4.04
C TYR A 222 -14.24 -7.60 4.37
N VAL A 223 -13.10 -7.96 3.77
CA VAL A 223 -12.49 -9.28 3.99
C VAL A 223 -12.15 -9.51 5.46
N ARG A 224 -11.63 -8.51 6.16
CA ARG A 224 -11.40 -8.55 7.61
C ARG A 224 -12.70 -8.77 8.40
N GLY A 225 -13.78 -8.09 8.03
CA GLY A 225 -15.10 -8.32 8.63
C GLY A 225 -15.56 -9.76 8.42
N TYR A 226 -15.41 -10.27 7.21
CA TYR A 226 -15.75 -11.64 6.85
C TYR A 226 -14.87 -12.67 7.60
N ALA A 227 -13.61 -12.40 7.80
CA ALA A 227 -12.68 -13.24 8.58
C ALA A 227 -12.93 -13.18 10.10
N GLY A 228 -13.94 -12.45 10.56
CA GLY A 228 -14.27 -12.38 11.99
C GLY A 228 -13.39 -11.45 12.81
N GLN A 229 -12.66 -10.54 12.16
CA GLN A 229 -11.64 -9.70 12.79
C GLN A 229 -12.15 -8.30 13.19
N VAL A 230 -13.43 -7.98 12.93
CA VAL A 230 -13.94 -6.60 13.09
C VAL A 230 -15.31 -6.58 13.76
N ASP A 231 -15.35 -6.20 15.02
CA ASP A 231 -16.58 -6.03 15.80
C ASP A 231 -17.55 -5.04 15.14
N GLY A 232 -18.83 -5.34 15.14
CA GLY A 232 -19.88 -4.51 14.54
C GLY A 232 -19.93 -4.52 13.02
N LEU A 233 -19.03 -5.27 12.38
CA LEU A 233 -19.07 -5.58 10.94
C LEU A 233 -19.27 -7.06 10.71
N THR A 234 -18.56 -7.90 11.44
CA THR A 234 -18.60 -9.36 11.34
C THR A 234 -20.02 -9.91 11.47
N GLU A 235 -20.81 -9.38 12.39
CA GLU A 235 -22.16 -9.84 12.70
C GLU A 235 -23.17 -9.64 11.55
N GLY A 236 -22.88 -8.70 10.65
CA GLY A 236 -23.79 -8.36 9.54
C GLY A 236 -23.17 -8.52 8.16
N VAL A 237 -21.93 -9.03 8.08
CA VAL A 237 -21.13 -9.07 6.83
C VAL A 237 -21.79 -9.90 5.73
N ASP A 238 -22.56 -10.94 6.09
CA ASP A 238 -23.25 -11.81 5.12
C ASP A 238 -24.34 -11.07 4.34
N ASN A 239 -24.90 -9.97 4.89
CA ASN A 239 -25.86 -9.12 4.19
C ASN A 239 -25.19 -8.09 3.27
N ILE A 240 -23.86 -7.99 3.26
CA ILE A 240 -23.13 -7.08 2.39
C ILE A 240 -22.85 -7.78 1.05
N GLY A 241 -23.26 -7.13 -0.04
CA GLY A 241 -22.85 -7.45 -1.40
C GLY A 241 -21.77 -6.47 -1.88
N TRP A 242 -21.14 -6.81 -2.99
CA TRP A 242 -20.13 -5.94 -3.60
C TRP A 242 -20.28 -5.90 -5.12
N VAL A 243 -19.78 -4.83 -5.69
CA VAL A 243 -19.63 -4.62 -7.13
C VAL A 243 -18.18 -4.21 -7.39
N TRP A 244 -17.54 -4.86 -8.33
CA TRP A 244 -16.32 -4.38 -8.95
C TRP A 244 -16.68 -3.28 -9.94
N PRO A 245 -16.42 -1.98 -9.66
CA PRO A 245 -16.90 -0.92 -10.54
C PRO A 245 -16.23 -0.93 -11.91
N ASN A 246 -16.93 -0.42 -12.90
CA ASN A 246 -16.41 -0.14 -14.26
C ASN A 246 -15.91 -1.37 -15.03
N GLN A 247 -16.41 -2.58 -14.76
CA GLN A 247 -15.93 -3.82 -15.41
C GLN A 247 -16.21 -3.84 -16.92
N ASP A 248 -17.30 -3.21 -17.38
CA ASP A 248 -17.61 -3.05 -18.80
C ASP A 248 -16.84 -1.87 -19.46
N GLY A 249 -16.02 -1.16 -18.68
CA GLY A 249 -15.26 0.00 -19.13
C GLY A 249 -13.77 -0.10 -18.76
N ARG A 250 -13.26 0.95 -18.10
CA ARG A 250 -11.84 1.07 -17.72
C ARG A 250 -11.36 0.05 -16.67
N GLY A 251 -12.26 -0.50 -15.89
CA GLY A 251 -11.95 -1.38 -14.77
C GLY A 251 -11.99 -0.67 -13.42
N THR A 252 -11.80 -1.46 -12.38
CA THR A 252 -11.83 -1.00 -10.98
C THR A 252 -10.57 -0.22 -10.62
N HIS A 253 -10.71 0.90 -9.93
CA HIS A 253 -9.60 1.67 -9.38
C HIS A 253 -8.75 0.81 -8.43
N VAL A 254 -7.48 0.65 -8.80
CA VAL A 254 -6.46 -0.06 -8.03
C VAL A 254 -5.38 0.93 -7.62
N ASN A 255 -4.95 0.83 -6.36
CA ASN A 255 -3.81 1.56 -5.83
C ASN A 255 -2.83 0.60 -5.15
N LEU A 256 -1.61 1.04 -4.89
CA LEU A 256 -0.51 0.19 -4.44
C LEU A 256 -0.03 0.58 -3.04
N THR A 257 0.47 -0.41 -2.30
CA THR A 257 1.52 -0.18 -1.33
C THR A 257 2.83 -0.20 -2.09
N THR A 258 3.68 0.77 -1.86
CA THR A 258 4.93 0.96 -2.61
C THR A 258 6.14 0.91 -1.70
N ALA A 259 7.27 0.45 -2.23
CA ALA A 259 8.56 0.42 -1.56
C ALA A 259 9.63 1.12 -2.42
N ALA A 260 10.57 1.78 -1.77
CA ALA A 260 11.65 2.53 -2.40
C ALA A 260 12.90 2.54 -1.52
N ILE A 261 14.09 2.70 -2.11
CA ILE A 261 15.33 3.01 -1.40
C ILE A 261 15.39 4.53 -1.19
N THR A 262 15.72 4.96 0.03
CA THR A 262 15.86 6.40 0.31
C THR A 262 17.14 6.97 -0.32
N ALA A 263 17.13 8.26 -0.67
CA ALA A 263 18.23 8.92 -1.40
C ALA A 263 19.61 8.79 -0.71
N HIS A 264 19.61 8.76 0.62
CA HIS A 264 20.83 8.72 1.43
C HIS A 264 20.93 7.44 2.28
N ALA A 265 20.35 6.33 1.80
CA ALA A 265 20.34 5.05 2.50
C ALA A 265 21.75 4.62 2.93
N PRO A 266 22.06 4.56 4.26
CA PRO A 266 23.38 4.16 4.72
C PRO A 266 23.68 2.68 4.44
N ASN A 267 22.64 1.83 4.30
CA ASN A 267 22.75 0.40 4.04
C ASN A 267 22.04 0.00 2.74
N ALA A 268 22.31 0.72 1.63
CA ALA A 268 21.62 0.55 0.34
C ALA A 268 21.66 -0.89 -0.18
N GLU A 269 22.77 -1.64 0.00
CA GLU A 269 22.86 -3.05 -0.40
C GLU A 269 21.89 -3.95 0.40
N ASN A 270 21.70 -3.68 1.69
CA ASN A 270 20.73 -4.41 2.52
C ASN A 270 19.29 -4.00 2.18
N ALA A 271 19.09 -2.71 1.86
CA ALA A 271 17.83 -2.21 1.35
C ALA A 271 17.40 -2.94 0.08
N GLN A 272 18.30 -3.08 -0.91
CA GLN A 272 18.02 -3.80 -2.14
C GLN A 272 17.64 -5.26 -1.87
N LYS A 273 18.37 -5.96 -0.99
CA LYS A 273 18.03 -7.35 -0.61
C LYS A 273 16.63 -7.43 0.01
N LEU A 274 16.26 -6.45 0.84
CA LEU A 274 14.90 -6.40 1.40
C LEU A 274 13.87 -6.17 0.29
N LEU A 275 14.12 -5.26 -0.65
CA LEU A 275 13.22 -5.02 -1.78
C LEU A 275 13.05 -6.27 -2.64
N GLU A 276 14.13 -7.00 -2.95
CA GLU A 276 14.07 -8.26 -3.69
C GLU A 276 13.32 -9.36 -2.91
N PHE A 277 13.49 -9.42 -1.60
CA PHE A 277 12.70 -10.32 -0.75
C PHE A 277 11.19 -9.98 -0.80
N LEU A 278 10.82 -8.70 -0.78
CA LEU A 278 9.41 -8.28 -0.81
C LEU A 278 8.67 -8.72 -2.09
N VAL A 279 9.38 -9.01 -3.18
CA VAL A 279 8.80 -9.55 -4.41
C VAL A 279 8.87 -11.09 -4.51
N SER A 280 9.39 -11.79 -3.50
CA SER A 280 9.40 -13.26 -3.45
C SER A 280 7.98 -13.81 -3.24
N ASP A 281 7.72 -15.06 -3.68
CA ASP A 281 6.42 -15.71 -3.46
C ASP A 281 6.07 -15.77 -1.98
N ALA A 282 7.07 -16.08 -1.14
CA ALA A 282 6.88 -16.16 0.31
C ALA A 282 6.46 -14.82 0.92
N ALA A 283 7.14 -13.73 0.57
CA ALA A 283 6.79 -12.40 1.05
C ALA A 283 5.42 -11.94 0.53
N GLN A 284 5.11 -12.20 -0.72
CA GLN A 284 3.83 -11.84 -1.33
C GLN A 284 2.66 -12.62 -0.69
N THR A 285 2.88 -13.89 -0.36
CA THR A 285 1.90 -14.69 0.40
C THR A 285 1.67 -14.11 1.80
N LEU A 286 2.74 -13.76 2.54
CA LEU A 286 2.63 -13.15 3.87
C LEU A 286 1.92 -11.78 3.81
N LEU A 287 2.20 -10.96 2.81
CA LEU A 287 1.51 -9.68 2.59
C LEU A 287 0.01 -9.88 2.32
N ALA A 288 -0.33 -10.87 1.49
CA ALA A 288 -1.71 -11.20 1.17
C ALA A 288 -2.47 -11.77 2.39
N GLU A 289 -1.89 -12.73 3.10
CA GLU A 289 -2.50 -13.34 4.29
C GLU A 289 -2.64 -12.36 5.44
N GLY A 290 -1.61 -11.53 5.64
CA GLY A 290 -1.55 -10.62 6.78
C GLY A 290 -2.54 -9.48 6.73
N ASN A 291 -2.85 -8.96 5.56
CA ASN A 291 -3.72 -7.78 5.41
C ASN A 291 -4.82 -7.94 4.37
N HIS A 292 -4.94 -9.11 3.73
CA HIS A 292 -5.92 -9.40 2.69
C HIS A 292 -5.82 -8.45 1.47
N GLU A 293 -4.64 -7.92 1.20
CA GLU A 293 -4.33 -7.20 -0.04
C GLU A 293 -4.02 -8.20 -1.15
N TYR A 294 -4.19 -7.81 -2.41
CA TYR A 294 -3.79 -8.66 -3.52
C TYR A 294 -2.27 -8.58 -3.73
N PRO A 295 -1.62 -9.70 -4.06
CA PRO A 295 -0.22 -9.70 -4.46
C PRO A 295 0.06 -8.73 -5.62
N ALA A 296 1.23 -8.11 -5.63
CA ALA A 296 1.67 -7.30 -6.76
C ALA A 296 2.41 -8.13 -7.82
N VAL A 297 2.87 -9.31 -7.48
CA VAL A 297 3.57 -10.26 -8.34
C VAL A 297 2.57 -11.17 -9.04
N ASP A 298 2.75 -11.37 -10.34
CA ASP A 298 1.92 -12.29 -11.12
C ASP A 298 2.21 -13.76 -10.70
N GLY A 299 1.14 -14.56 -10.64
CA GLY A 299 1.22 -15.99 -10.34
C GLY A 299 1.23 -16.33 -8.84
N VAL A 300 1.25 -15.36 -7.95
CA VAL A 300 1.00 -15.56 -6.53
C VAL A 300 -0.50 -15.42 -6.28
N GLU A 301 -1.10 -16.46 -5.69
CA GLU A 301 -2.53 -16.48 -5.42
C GLU A 301 -2.88 -15.56 -4.23
N GLY A 302 -4.09 -15.03 -4.25
CA GLY A 302 -4.69 -14.36 -3.10
C GLY A 302 -4.98 -15.35 -1.97
N THR A 303 -5.63 -14.86 -0.92
CA THR A 303 -6.09 -15.72 0.19
C THR A 303 -7.47 -16.30 -0.12
N GLU A 304 -7.86 -17.40 0.54
CA GLU A 304 -9.23 -17.93 0.45
C GLU A 304 -10.31 -16.84 0.67
N THR A 305 -10.01 -15.88 1.54
CA THR A 305 -10.92 -14.77 1.84
C THR A 305 -10.97 -13.70 0.75
N THR A 306 -9.86 -13.43 0.05
CA THR A 306 -9.85 -12.54 -1.13
C THR A 306 -10.47 -13.22 -2.34
N ASP A 307 -10.29 -14.53 -2.48
CA ASP A 307 -10.86 -15.34 -3.58
C ASP A 307 -12.39 -15.35 -3.55
N ARG A 308 -12.99 -15.19 -2.37
CA ARG A 308 -14.43 -14.98 -2.22
C ARG A 308 -14.96 -13.79 -3.01
N LEU A 309 -14.17 -12.74 -3.16
CA LEU A 309 -14.55 -11.55 -3.93
C LEU A 309 -14.54 -11.79 -5.45
N GLY A 310 -13.96 -12.92 -5.88
CA GLY A 310 -13.82 -13.29 -7.29
C GLY A 310 -12.76 -12.46 -8.02
N THR A 311 -12.64 -12.72 -9.32
CA THR A 311 -11.71 -11.99 -10.19
C THR A 311 -12.32 -10.68 -10.69
N PHE A 312 -11.47 -9.71 -10.96
CA PHE A 312 -11.88 -8.42 -11.50
C PHE A 312 -10.84 -7.88 -12.49
N LYS A 313 -11.29 -6.97 -13.33
CA LYS A 313 -10.41 -6.17 -14.18
C LYS A 313 -10.02 -4.90 -13.43
N GLY A 314 -8.75 -4.72 -13.13
CA GLY A 314 -8.20 -3.46 -12.62
C GLY A 314 -8.18 -2.39 -13.72
N ASP A 315 -8.15 -1.11 -13.31
CA ASP A 315 -7.97 0.00 -14.26
C ASP A 315 -6.50 0.05 -14.72
N GLU A 316 -6.26 -0.41 -15.94
CA GLU A 316 -4.97 -0.38 -16.62
C GLU A 316 -4.79 0.85 -17.51
N THR A 317 -5.83 1.68 -17.63
CA THR A 317 -5.85 2.86 -18.49
C THR A 317 -5.40 4.13 -17.80
N THR A 318 -5.56 4.19 -16.48
CA THR A 318 -5.16 5.34 -15.66
C THR A 318 -3.74 5.12 -15.12
N PRO A 319 -2.74 5.88 -15.59
CA PRO A 319 -1.39 5.78 -15.05
C PRO A 319 -1.36 6.08 -13.55
N THR A 320 -0.61 5.33 -12.76
CA THR A 320 -0.51 5.55 -11.30
C THR A 320 -0.01 6.95 -10.95
N ALA A 321 0.88 7.52 -11.77
CA ALA A 321 1.33 8.91 -11.65
C ALA A 321 0.19 9.96 -11.77
N ALA A 322 -0.97 9.59 -12.34
CA ALA A 322 -2.13 10.48 -12.41
C ALA A 322 -2.70 10.78 -11.02
N PHE A 323 -2.60 9.84 -10.08
CA PHE A 323 -3.14 10.03 -8.72
C PHE A 323 -2.44 11.19 -8.00
N SER A 324 -1.14 11.26 -8.12
CA SER A 324 -0.35 12.35 -7.58
C SER A 324 -0.47 13.65 -8.40
N ARG A 325 -0.38 13.55 -9.73
CA ARG A 325 -0.49 14.70 -10.62
C ARG A 325 -1.78 15.50 -10.41
N ASN A 326 -2.87 14.79 -10.16
CA ASN A 326 -4.20 15.35 -9.95
C ASN A 326 -4.57 15.53 -8.45
N ALA A 327 -3.73 15.17 -7.49
CA ALA A 327 -4.06 15.21 -6.06
C ALA A 327 -4.47 16.60 -5.57
N ALA A 328 -3.72 17.65 -5.95
CA ALA A 328 -4.05 19.02 -5.58
C ALA A 328 -5.38 19.49 -6.19
N LYS A 329 -5.67 19.09 -7.43
CA LYS A 329 -6.94 19.39 -8.11
C LYS A 329 -8.09 18.66 -7.45
N ALA A 330 -7.91 17.38 -7.12
CA ALA A 330 -8.90 16.58 -6.40
C ALA A 330 -9.26 17.24 -5.05
N GLN A 331 -8.26 17.66 -4.28
CA GLN A 331 -8.52 18.35 -3.02
C GLN A 331 -9.22 19.71 -3.24
N ALA A 332 -8.85 20.45 -4.26
CA ALA A 332 -9.50 21.73 -4.59
C ALA A 332 -10.98 21.52 -4.96
N ILE A 333 -11.29 20.49 -5.77
CA ILE A 333 -12.67 20.12 -6.12
C ILE A 333 -13.47 19.75 -4.87
N PHE A 334 -12.93 18.89 -3.99
CA PHE A 334 -13.61 18.53 -2.73
C PHE A 334 -13.93 19.76 -1.88
N ASN A 335 -12.96 20.67 -1.72
CA ASN A 335 -13.17 21.90 -0.97
C ASN A 335 -14.25 22.81 -1.62
N GLU A 336 -14.26 22.90 -2.95
CA GLU A 336 -15.21 23.73 -3.70
C GLU A 336 -16.64 23.21 -3.59
N VAL A 337 -16.83 21.89 -3.64
CA VAL A 337 -18.17 21.27 -3.51
C VAL A 337 -18.61 21.15 -2.05
N GLY A 338 -17.72 21.36 -1.07
CA GLY A 338 -18.02 21.27 0.36
C GLY A 338 -18.02 19.83 0.91
N TRP A 339 -17.24 18.95 0.28
CA TRP A 339 -17.03 17.59 0.81
C TRP A 339 -15.90 17.62 1.83
N ASP A 340 -16.23 17.50 3.11
CA ASP A 340 -15.28 17.51 4.25
C ASP A 340 -14.62 16.14 4.48
#